data_9652b002ac1e016cf95f4b540809383a
#
_entry.id   9652b002ac1e016cf95f4b540809383a
#
_cell.length_a   1.000
_cell.length_b   1.000
_cell.length_c   1.000
_cell.angle_alpha   90.00
_cell.angle_beta   90.00
_cell.angle_gamma   90.00
#
_symmetry.space_group_name_H-M   'P 1'
#
loop_
_entity.id
_entity.type
_entity.pdbx_description
1 polymer ?
#
loop_
_entity_poly.entity_id
_entity_poly.type
_entity_poly.pdbx_seq_one_letter_code
_entity_poly.pdbx_strand_id
1 'polypeptide(L)'
;ELLCDFAASGETFLSIDEIKYLSYCVKTPMEKWGPENNVWVWKYALSDHSYIISADVSRGDSKDYSAFHVIDTNTSEVVCEFKGKIPPDQFAVLLVEAGKRYNKALLCPESNTYGYAVLVRIQDLNYDNIYFKREKDKYEVLYGNGSIGKAGFSTQGNSRAQILTKLEQ
;
A
#
# COMPACT_ATOMS: atom_id res chain seq x y z
N GLU A 1 -17.57 -21.26 2.87
CA GLU A 1 -18.06 -21.30 1.46
C GLU A 1 -17.09 -20.65 0.47
N LEU A 2 -16.36 -19.62 0.83
CA LEU A 2 -15.35 -18.93 -0.04
C LEU A 2 -14.10 -19.76 -0.33
N LEU A 3 -13.78 -20.75 0.48
CA LEU A 3 -12.62 -21.64 0.31
C LEU A 3 -12.79 -22.67 -0.81
N CYS A 4 -14.01 -22.97 -1.25
CA CYS A 4 -14.27 -23.95 -2.29
C CYS A 4 -14.07 -23.40 -3.73
N ASP A 5 -14.33 -22.13 -3.96
CA ASP A 5 -14.26 -21.53 -5.32
C ASP A 5 -12.82 -21.31 -5.79
N PHE A 6 -11.88 -21.04 -4.88
CA PHE A 6 -10.47 -20.87 -5.23
C PHE A 6 -9.73 -22.19 -5.46
N ALA A 7 -10.18 -23.28 -4.87
CA ALA A 7 -9.57 -24.60 -5.04
C ALA A 7 -9.91 -25.29 -6.38
N ALA A 8 -10.90 -24.79 -7.12
CA ALA A 8 -11.40 -25.38 -8.35
C ALA A 8 -10.73 -24.87 -9.64
N SER A 9 -10.03 -23.73 -9.60
CA SER A 9 -9.27 -23.23 -10.76
C SER A 9 -7.81 -23.66 -10.64
N GLY A 10 -7.41 -24.67 -11.40
CA GLY A 10 -6.08 -25.32 -11.33
C GLY A 10 -4.84 -24.48 -11.63
N GLU A 11 -4.90 -23.14 -11.55
CA GLU A 11 -3.79 -22.21 -11.77
C GLU A 11 -3.78 -21.11 -10.71
N THR A 12 -3.72 -21.46 -9.43
CA THR A 12 -3.49 -20.47 -8.36
C THR A 12 -1.99 -20.32 -8.11
N PHE A 13 -1.54 -19.06 -7.91
CA PHE A 13 -0.15 -18.73 -7.56
C PHE A 13 0.30 -19.43 -6.26
N LEU A 14 -0.61 -19.60 -5.31
CA LEU A 14 -0.38 -20.33 -4.07
C LEU A 14 -1.03 -21.71 -4.12
N SER A 15 -0.33 -22.72 -3.60
CA SER A 15 -0.87 -24.07 -3.41
C SER A 15 -2.02 -24.08 -2.39
N ILE A 16 -2.86 -25.11 -2.44
CA ILE A 16 -3.97 -25.29 -1.48
C ILE A 16 -3.45 -25.35 -0.05
N ASP A 17 -2.30 -25.95 0.19
CA ASP A 17 -1.72 -26.09 1.52
C ASP A 17 -1.18 -24.76 2.05
N GLU A 18 -0.60 -23.93 1.18
CA GLU A 18 -0.21 -22.55 1.53
C GLU A 18 -1.43 -21.70 1.86
N ILE A 19 -2.52 -21.78 1.11
CA ILE A 19 -3.78 -21.08 1.40
C ILE A 19 -4.34 -21.53 2.75
N LYS A 20 -4.34 -22.83 3.06
CA LYS A 20 -4.74 -23.35 4.36
C LYS A 20 -3.86 -22.82 5.48
N TYR A 21 -2.53 -22.85 5.29
CA TYR A 21 -1.60 -22.30 6.27
C TYR A 21 -1.89 -20.81 6.54
N LEU A 22 -2.06 -19.99 5.52
CA LEU A 22 -2.40 -18.58 5.65
C LEU A 22 -3.72 -18.38 6.42
N SER A 23 -4.71 -19.24 6.22
CA SER A 23 -5.98 -19.14 6.95
C SER A 23 -5.82 -19.34 8.47
N TYR A 24 -4.85 -20.13 8.93
CA TYR A 24 -4.51 -20.28 10.36
C TYR A 24 -3.75 -19.07 10.91
N CYS A 25 -3.10 -18.28 10.04
CA CYS A 25 -2.36 -17.09 10.44
C CYS A 25 -3.24 -15.85 10.63
N VAL A 26 -4.52 -15.92 10.29
CA VAL A 26 -5.47 -14.79 10.41
C VAL A 26 -5.64 -14.42 11.87
N LYS A 27 -5.41 -13.12 12.17
CA LYS A 27 -5.54 -12.55 13.52
C LYS A 27 -6.64 -11.48 13.54
N THR A 28 -7.28 -11.32 14.69
CA THR A 28 -8.19 -10.20 14.91
C THR A 28 -7.39 -8.91 15.07
N PRO A 29 -7.76 -7.81 14.40
CA PRO A 29 -7.09 -6.52 14.57
C PRO A 29 -7.31 -5.98 16.00
N MET A 30 -6.31 -5.26 16.52
CA MET A 30 -6.36 -4.59 17.82
C MET A 30 -7.26 -3.35 17.79
N GLU A 31 -7.30 -2.67 16.65
CA GLU A 31 -8.10 -1.46 16.43
C GLU A 31 -8.66 -1.46 15.00
N LYS A 32 -9.83 -0.86 14.84
CA LYS A 32 -10.41 -0.53 13.54
C LYS A 32 -10.78 0.95 13.54
N TRP A 33 -10.45 1.66 12.46
CA TRP A 33 -10.75 3.07 12.31
C TRP A 33 -10.99 3.46 10.84
N GLY A 34 -11.11 4.76 10.55
CA GLY A 34 -11.35 5.27 9.21
C GLY A 34 -12.77 5.04 8.71
N PRO A 35 -13.04 5.33 7.42
CA PRO A 35 -14.36 5.13 6.83
C PRO A 35 -14.83 3.69 7.01
N GLU A 36 -16.08 3.52 7.46
CA GLU A 36 -16.70 2.20 7.68
C GLU A 36 -15.87 1.22 8.55
N ASN A 37 -14.92 1.71 9.36
CA ASN A 37 -13.97 0.91 10.14
C ASN A 37 -13.14 -0.06 9.27
N ASN A 38 -12.78 0.36 8.07
CA ASN A 38 -12.04 -0.46 7.10
C ASN A 38 -10.51 -0.33 7.21
N VAL A 39 -9.99 0.49 8.10
CA VAL A 39 -8.56 0.47 8.46
C VAL A 39 -8.38 -0.46 9.64
N TRP A 40 -7.63 -1.53 9.45
CA TRP A 40 -7.39 -2.56 10.46
C TRP A 40 -5.95 -2.49 10.96
N VAL A 41 -5.79 -2.41 12.27
CA VAL A 41 -4.48 -2.27 12.95
C VAL A 41 -4.20 -3.53 13.76
N TRP A 42 -3.09 -4.19 13.49
CA TRP A 42 -2.60 -5.34 14.26
C TRP A 42 -1.48 -4.98 15.21
N LYS A 43 -0.70 -3.93 14.90
CA LYS A 43 0.36 -3.40 15.76
C LYS A 43 0.39 -1.88 15.67
N TYR A 44 0.53 -1.22 16.81
CA TYR A 44 0.79 0.22 16.86
C TYR A 44 2.24 0.53 16.46
N ALA A 45 2.48 1.78 16.07
CA ALA A 45 3.82 2.24 15.76
C ALA A 45 4.73 2.21 17.00
N LEU A 46 5.94 1.69 16.83
CA LEU A 46 7.01 1.78 17.80
C LEU A 46 7.91 2.99 17.46
N SER A 47 8.35 3.76 18.45
CA SER A 47 9.03 5.04 18.25
C SER A 47 10.36 4.94 17.50
N ASP A 48 11.03 3.80 17.59
CA ASP A 48 12.34 3.50 16.99
C ASP A 48 12.23 2.73 15.66
N HIS A 49 11.00 2.46 15.19
CA HIS A 49 10.77 1.77 13.94
C HIS A 49 10.44 2.74 12.79
N SER A 50 10.78 2.33 11.58
CA SER A 50 10.44 3.02 10.33
C SER A 50 9.38 2.24 9.57
N TYR A 51 8.53 2.95 8.81
CA TYR A 51 7.39 2.36 8.13
C TYR A 51 7.29 2.82 6.69
N ILE A 52 6.78 1.93 5.83
CA ILE A 52 6.42 2.22 4.44
C ILE A 52 4.93 1.93 4.28
N ILE A 53 4.23 2.78 3.54
CA ILE A 53 2.85 2.56 3.13
C ILE A 53 2.82 2.34 1.62
N SER A 54 2.58 1.11 1.20
CA SER A 54 2.30 0.77 -0.19
C SER A 54 0.80 0.90 -0.45
N ALA A 55 0.42 1.59 -1.52
CA ALA A 55 -0.99 1.86 -1.81
C ALA A 55 -1.33 1.65 -3.28
N ASP A 56 -2.40 0.90 -3.51
CA ASP A 56 -3.06 0.74 -4.82
C ASP A 56 -4.30 1.63 -4.87
N VAL A 57 -4.42 2.39 -5.96
CA VAL A 57 -5.42 3.46 -6.09
C VAL A 57 -6.44 3.08 -7.15
N SER A 58 -7.71 2.99 -6.76
CA SER A 58 -8.85 2.86 -7.65
C SER A 58 -9.62 4.17 -7.79
N ARG A 59 -10.58 4.19 -8.73
CA ARG A 59 -11.47 5.33 -8.94
C ARG A 59 -12.45 5.59 -7.77
N GLY A 60 -12.76 4.53 -7.00
CA GLY A 60 -13.66 4.61 -5.85
C GLY A 60 -15.15 4.44 -6.16
N ASP A 61 -15.58 4.55 -7.41
CA ASP A 61 -16.98 4.43 -7.86
C ASP A 61 -17.25 3.17 -8.70
N SER A 62 -16.20 2.38 -8.99
CA SER A 62 -16.25 1.17 -9.80
C SER A 62 -16.34 -0.11 -8.95
N LYS A 63 -16.11 -1.26 -9.57
CA LYS A 63 -16.01 -2.56 -8.88
C LYS A 63 -14.70 -2.69 -8.09
N ASP A 64 -13.68 -1.88 -8.43
CA ASP A 64 -12.35 -1.97 -7.85
C ASP A 64 -12.26 -1.23 -6.52
N TYR A 65 -11.38 -1.69 -5.65
CA TYR A 65 -11.11 -1.13 -4.34
C TYR A 65 -9.78 -0.40 -4.33
N SER A 66 -9.70 0.72 -3.59
CA SER A 66 -8.41 1.23 -3.13
C SER A 66 -7.96 0.43 -1.92
N ALA A 67 -6.66 0.19 -1.82
CA ALA A 67 -6.07 -0.54 -0.70
C ALA A 67 -4.70 0.04 -0.31
N PHE A 68 -4.33 -0.10 0.96
CA PHE A 68 -2.96 0.11 1.39
C PHE A 68 -2.53 -0.88 2.46
N HIS A 69 -1.21 -1.10 2.55
CA HIS A 69 -0.57 -1.84 3.63
C HIS A 69 0.51 -0.97 4.27
N VAL A 70 0.52 -0.93 5.60
CA VAL A 70 1.63 -0.37 6.37
C VAL A 70 2.58 -1.49 6.74
N ILE A 71 3.82 -1.36 6.30
CA ILE A 71 4.87 -2.34 6.51
C ILE A 71 5.89 -1.77 7.49
N ASP A 72 6.14 -2.48 8.57
CA ASP A 72 7.25 -2.20 9.47
C ASP A 72 8.56 -2.66 8.81
N THR A 73 9.47 -1.72 8.51
CA THR A 73 10.72 -2.04 7.80
C THR A 73 11.75 -2.75 8.66
N ASN A 74 11.60 -2.73 9.99
CA ASN A 74 12.49 -3.40 10.93
C ASN A 74 12.17 -4.90 11.06
N THR A 75 10.87 -5.25 10.90
CA THR A 75 10.41 -6.65 11.05
C THR A 75 9.89 -7.26 9.75
N SER A 76 9.70 -6.45 8.69
CA SER A 76 9.06 -6.83 7.43
C SER A 76 7.61 -7.32 7.59
N GLU A 77 6.93 -6.96 8.67
CA GLU A 77 5.53 -7.33 8.93
C GLU A 77 4.57 -6.27 8.42
N VAL A 78 3.41 -6.71 7.94
CA VAL A 78 2.25 -5.83 7.72
C VAL A 78 1.59 -5.58 9.07
N VAL A 79 1.57 -4.32 9.50
CA VAL A 79 1.08 -3.89 10.82
C VAL A 79 -0.28 -3.21 10.77
N CYS A 80 -0.68 -2.72 9.58
CA CYS A 80 -1.98 -2.10 9.34
C CYS A 80 -2.35 -2.23 7.88
N GLU A 81 -3.65 -2.34 7.58
CA GLU A 81 -4.15 -2.36 6.20
C GLU A 81 -5.46 -1.58 6.08
N PHE A 82 -5.77 -1.22 4.87
CA PHE A 82 -7.07 -0.68 4.43
C PHE A 82 -7.49 -1.33 3.13
N LYS A 83 -8.78 -1.60 3.00
CA LYS A 83 -9.43 -1.93 1.73
C LYS A 83 -10.83 -1.34 1.71
N GLY A 84 -11.10 -0.48 0.74
CA GLY A 84 -12.41 0.17 0.64
C GLY A 84 -12.65 0.86 -0.69
N LYS A 85 -13.92 1.21 -0.94
CA LYS A 85 -14.31 2.06 -2.07
C LYS A 85 -14.38 3.49 -1.57
N ILE A 86 -13.40 4.29 -1.96
CA ILE A 86 -13.24 5.66 -1.50
C ILE A 86 -12.72 6.54 -2.65
N PRO A 87 -13.21 7.77 -2.81
CA PRO A 87 -12.68 8.70 -3.81
C PRO A 87 -11.19 8.99 -3.60
N PRO A 88 -10.40 9.22 -4.67
CA PRO A 88 -8.95 9.43 -4.58
C PRO A 88 -8.51 10.55 -3.64
N ASP A 89 -9.27 11.65 -3.58
CA ASP A 89 -8.99 12.79 -2.68
C ASP A 89 -9.16 12.42 -1.20
N GLN A 90 -10.19 11.64 -0.86
CA GLN A 90 -10.41 11.12 0.49
C GLN A 90 -9.39 10.02 0.83
N PHE A 91 -9.01 9.19 -0.14
CA PHE A 91 -7.97 8.19 0.04
C PHE A 91 -6.62 8.83 0.37
N ALA A 92 -6.29 9.96 -0.27
CA ALA A 92 -5.09 10.72 0.06
C ALA A 92 -5.08 11.22 1.53
N VAL A 93 -6.23 11.70 2.03
CA VAL A 93 -6.37 12.11 3.44
C VAL A 93 -6.12 10.92 4.37
N LEU A 94 -6.70 9.77 4.04
CA LEU A 94 -6.53 8.54 4.82
C LEU A 94 -5.08 8.06 4.84
N LEU A 95 -4.38 8.12 3.70
CA LEU A 95 -2.95 7.78 3.60
C LEU A 95 -2.09 8.70 4.46
N VAL A 96 -2.36 10.02 4.43
CA VAL A 96 -1.64 11.00 5.26
C VAL A 96 -1.89 10.75 6.75
N GLU A 97 -3.12 10.44 7.13
CA GLU A 97 -3.45 10.10 8.52
C GLU A 97 -2.73 8.82 8.97
N ALA A 98 -2.77 7.76 8.18
CA ALA A 98 -2.02 6.54 8.44
C ALA A 98 -0.52 6.81 8.53
N GLY A 99 0.03 7.60 7.60
CA GLY A 99 1.44 7.98 7.62
C GLY A 99 1.85 8.70 8.90
N LYS A 100 1.03 9.63 9.40
CA LYS A 100 1.26 10.33 10.66
C LYS A 100 1.21 9.39 11.88
N ARG A 101 0.28 8.43 11.89
CA ARG A 101 0.16 7.42 12.96
C ARG A 101 1.38 6.49 13.02
N TYR A 102 2.04 6.26 11.88
CA TYR A 102 3.20 5.38 11.75
C TYR A 102 4.50 6.17 11.51
N ASN A 103 4.86 7.05 12.45
CA ASN A 103 6.14 7.77 12.51
C ASN A 103 6.49 8.52 11.22
N LYS A 104 5.49 9.15 10.57
CA LYS A 104 5.68 9.79 9.27
C LYS A 104 6.20 8.81 8.20
N ALA A 105 5.49 7.68 8.07
CA ALA A 105 5.82 6.60 7.15
C ALA A 105 6.09 7.09 5.71
N LEU A 106 6.98 6.43 4.98
CA LEU A 106 7.20 6.69 3.56
C LEU A 106 5.97 6.26 2.75
N LEU A 107 5.27 7.21 2.12
CA LEU A 107 4.13 6.90 1.25
C LEU A 107 4.61 6.50 -0.15
N CYS A 108 4.18 5.32 -0.59
CA CYS A 108 4.49 4.75 -1.90
C CYS A 108 3.19 4.39 -2.66
N PRO A 109 2.36 5.37 -3.06
CA PRO A 109 1.17 5.09 -3.85
C PRO A 109 1.55 4.71 -5.28
N GLU A 110 0.76 3.83 -5.90
CA GLU A 110 0.91 3.54 -7.32
C GLU A 110 0.54 4.78 -8.15
N SER A 111 1.45 5.20 -9.05
CA SER A 111 1.32 6.39 -9.89
C SER A 111 0.55 6.10 -11.20
N ASN A 112 -0.53 5.33 -11.14
CA ASN A 112 -1.48 5.19 -12.25
C ASN A 112 -2.32 6.48 -12.43
N THR A 113 -3.26 6.48 -13.35
CA THR A 113 -4.11 7.65 -13.67
C THR A 113 -4.76 8.29 -12.43
N TYR A 114 -5.29 7.49 -11.51
CA TYR A 114 -5.94 7.97 -10.29
C TYR A 114 -4.92 8.23 -9.17
N GLY A 115 -3.82 7.50 -9.15
CA GLY A 115 -2.71 7.71 -8.23
C GLY A 115 -2.08 9.08 -8.36
N TYR A 116 -2.06 9.67 -9.56
CA TYR A 116 -1.59 11.04 -9.75
C TYR A 116 -2.44 12.05 -8.94
N ALA A 117 -3.77 11.91 -8.96
CA ALA A 117 -4.66 12.78 -8.18
C ALA A 117 -4.43 12.62 -6.67
N VAL A 118 -4.18 11.39 -6.20
CA VAL A 118 -3.81 11.10 -4.80
C VAL A 118 -2.49 11.78 -4.44
N LEU A 119 -1.47 11.70 -5.30
CA LEU A 119 -0.17 12.33 -5.06
C LEU A 119 -0.25 13.85 -4.98
N VAL A 120 -1.01 14.50 -5.87
CA VAL A 120 -1.27 15.95 -5.81
C VAL A 120 -1.92 16.31 -4.47
N ARG A 121 -2.95 15.56 -4.07
CA ARG A 121 -3.65 15.83 -2.82
C ARG A 121 -2.78 15.61 -1.58
N ILE A 122 -1.89 14.60 -1.58
CA ILE A 122 -0.92 14.38 -0.49
C ILE A 122 0.01 15.58 -0.34
N GLN A 123 0.48 16.19 -1.45
CA GLN A 123 1.29 17.40 -1.41
C GLN A 123 0.52 18.61 -0.88
N ASP A 124 -0.74 18.82 -1.29
CA ASP A 124 -1.60 19.88 -0.77
C ASP A 124 -1.80 19.76 0.75
N LEU A 125 -1.77 18.54 1.28
CA LEU A 125 -1.83 18.24 2.71
C LEU A 125 -0.47 18.43 3.43
N ASN A 126 0.56 18.92 2.71
CA ASN A 126 1.92 19.15 3.21
C ASN A 126 2.57 17.89 3.82
N TYR A 127 2.33 16.72 3.22
CA TYR A 127 3.03 15.51 3.59
C TYR A 127 4.22 15.32 2.64
N ASP A 128 5.43 15.36 3.16
CA ASP A 128 6.69 15.43 2.40
C ASP A 128 7.42 14.08 2.25
N ASN A 129 7.09 13.06 3.08
CA ASN A 129 7.74 11.75 3.01
C ASN A 129 7.06 10.83 1.98
N ILE A 130 7.28 11.14 0.70
CA ILE A 130 6.70 10.42 -0.45
C ILE A 130 7.84 9.75 -1.22
N TYR A 131 7.60 8.54 -1.73
CA TYR A 131 8.53 7.83 -2.60
C TYR A 131 8.62 8.50 -3.97
N PHE A 132 9.84 8.71 -4.46
CA PHE A 132 10.14 9.18 -5.81
C PHE A 132 10.97 8.13 -6.56
N LYS A 133 10.53 7.80 -7.78
CA LYS A 133 11.31 6.91 -8.65
C LYS A 133 12.61 7.59 -9.06
N ARG A 134 13.75 6.97 -8.75
CA ARG A 134 15.07 7.45 -9.19
C ARG A 134 15.29 7.04 -10.65
N GLU A 135 15.68 7.98 -11.50
CA GLU A 135 16.29 7.65 -12.78
C GLU A 135 17.72 7.17 -12.55
N LYS A 136 18.15 6.14 -13.28
CA LYS A 136 19.41 5.41 -13.04
C LYS A 136 20.68 6.28 -13.05
N ASP A 137 20.65 7.52 -13.56
CA ASP A 137 21.84 8.34 -13.83
C ASP A 137 21.84 9.74 -13.20
N LYS A 138 20.92 10.06 -12.28
CA LYS A 138 20.94 11.36 -11.61
C LYS A 138 20.79 11.21 -10.11
N TYR A 139 21.88 11.50 -9.39
CA TYR A 139 21.91 11.77 -7.96
C TYR A 139 21.26 13.14 -7.67
N GLU A 140 19.96 13.25 -7.81
CA GLU A 140 19.20 14.37 -7.28
C GLU A 140 18.43 13.90 -6.06
N VAL A 141 18.97 14.21 -4.89
CA VAL A 141 18.24 14.19 -3.63
C VAL A 141 17.31 15.40 -3.65
N LEU A 142 16.10 15.23 -4.17
CA LEU A 142 15.09 16.28 -4.22
C LEU A 142 14.33 16.32 -2.90
N TYR A 143 14.91 16.99 -1.91
CA TYR A 143 14.14 17.51 -0.79
C TYR A 143 13.30 18.70 -1.29
N GLY A 144 12.01 18.57 -1.33
CA GLY A 144 11.06 19.69 -1.32
C GLY A 144 10.61 20.28 -2.64
N ASN A 145 11.22 19.99 -3.82
CA ASN A 145 10.81 20.54 -5.12
C ASN A 145 10.85 19.54 -6.27
N GLY A 146 10.69 18.26 -6.00
CA GLY A 146 10.60 17.24 -7.04
C GLY A 146 9.35 17.39 -7.89
N SER A 147 9.50 17.29 -9.21
CA SER A 147 8.37 17.23 -10.12
C SER A 147 7.44 16.07 -9.71
N ILE A 148 6.18 16.37 -9.43
CA ILE A 148 5.14 15.41 -9.03
C ILE A 148 5.04 14.22 -10.00
N GLY A 149 5.41 14.40 -11.27
CA GLY A 149 5.39 13.35 -12.29
C GLY A 149 6.35 12.17 -12.05
N LYS A 150 7.26 12.27 -11.05
CA LYS A 150 8.18 11.19 -10.64
C LYS A 150 7.83 10.60 -9.28
N ALA A 151 6.81 11.10 -8.61
CA ALA A 151 6.33 10.60 -7.34
C ALA A 151 5.55 9.29 -7.51
N GLY A 152 5.62 8.43 -6.51
CA GLY A 152 4.91 7.15 -6.48
C GLY A 152 5.62 6.03 -7.24
N PHE A 153 5.03 4.84 -7.20
CA PHE A 153 5.52 3.63 -7.85
C PHE A 153 4.74 3.35 -9.13
N SER A 154 5.43 3.08 -10.24
CA SER A 154 4.78 2.72 -11.51
C SER A 154 4.94 1.23 -11.76
N THR A 155 3.83 0.50 -11.75
CA THR A 155 3.76 -0.91 -12.13
C THR A 155 3.69 -1.02 -13.66
N GLN A 156 4.74 -1.56 -14.27
CA GLN A 156 4.80 -1.89 -15.69
C GLN A 156 5.01 -3.40 -15.85
N GLY A 157 4.69 -3.96 -17.02
CA GLY A 157 4.77 -5.41 -17.25
C GLY A 157 6.09 -6.05 -16.79
N ASN A 158 7.22 -5.40 -17.09
CA ASN A 158 8.55 -5.90 -16.68
C ASN A 158 8.79 -5.79 -15.16
N SER A 159 8.35 -4.72 -14.49
CA SER A 159 8.51 -4.57 -13.04
C SER A 159 7.63 -5.54 -12.27
N ARG A 160 6.41 -5.82 -12.77
CA ARG A 160 5.50 -6.80 -12.17
C ARG A 160 6.09 -8.21 -12.20
N ALA A 161 6.60 -8.62 -13.37
CA ALA A 161 7.24 -9.93 -13.51
C ALA A 161 8.42 -10.09 -12.56
N GLN A 162 9.30 -9.07 -12.45
CA GLN A 162 10.45 -9.09 -11.55
C GLN A 162 10.05 -9.20 -10.07
N ILE A 163 8.97 -8.53 -9.64
CA ILE A 163 8.47 -8.61 -8.27
C ILE A 163 7.95 -10.01 -7.98
N LEU A 164 7.14 -10.59 -8.88
CA LEU A 164 6.60 -11.94 -8.71
C LEU A 164 7.71 -12.98 -8.63
N THR A 165 8.71 -12.94 -9.54
CA THR A 165 9.85 -13.86 -9.51
C THR A 165 10.65 -13.78 -8.21
N LYS A 166 10.73 -12.60 -7.56
CA LYS A 166 11.41 -12.46 -6.26
C LYS A 166 10.59 -12.98 -5.09
N LEU A 167 9.28 -13.08 -5.22
CA LEU A 167 8.42 -13.66 -4.19
C LEU A 167 8.45 -15.18 -4.18
N GLU A 168 8.88 -15.81 -5.28
CA GLU A 168 9.01 -17.27 -5.43
C GLU A 168 10.36 -17.81 -4.89
N GLN A 169 11.31 -16.96 -4.51
CA GLN A 169 12.63 -17.30 -3.97
C GLN A 169 12.64 -17.25 -2.44
#